data_ae32b766311fe34148c59758a9c76eb0
#
_entry.id   ae32b766311fe34148c59758a9c76eb0
#
_cell.length_a   1.000
_cell.length_b   1.000
_cell.length_c   1.000
_cell.angle_alpha   90.00
_cell.angle_beta   90.00
_cell.angle_gamma   90.00
#
_symmetry.space_group_name_H-M   'P 1'
#
loop_
_entity.id
_entity.type
_entity.pdbx_description
1 polymer ?
#
loop_
_entity_poly.entity_id
_entity_poly.type
_entity_poly.pdbx_seq_one_letter_code
_entity_poly.pdbx_strand_id
1 'polypeptide(L)'
;FMRWLLVDVIDTLEVGDIATGRKTWHAEEEFFQDHFPSFPVVPGVLLMEALAQLAGKLIGFSVRQKRGDWPFPILSMMNGVKFRKFVRPGEEVTLEAKLVSLREEMAGVKVRAKCNGRVVAQAEQIFVFNAVPLESEADRLKVEAIERAYLEELWADCPEAE
;
A
#
# COMPACT_ATOMS: atom_id res chain seq x y z
N PHE A 1 0.73 -19.24 -7.62
CA PHE A 1 0.54 -18.00 -8.38
C PHE A 1 0.27 -16.83 -7.41
N MET A 2 1.13 -15.85 -7.42
CA MET A 2 1.03 -14.69 -6.52
C MET A 2 0.27 -13.55 -7.21
N ARG A 3 -0.87 -13.17 -6.63
CA ARG A 3 -1.56 -11.93 -7.02
C ARG A 3 -0.80 -10.74 -6.44
N TRP A 4 -0.58 -9.70 -7.24
CA TRP A 4 0.15 -8.51 -6.79
C TRP A 4 -0.78 -7.54 -6.03
N LEU A 5 -1.41 -8.05 -5.01
CA LEU A 5 -2.21 -7.31 -4.05
C LEU A 5 -1.76 -7.72 -2.65
N LEU A 6 -0.95 -6.88 -2.01
CA LEU A 6 -0.25 -7.19 -0.77
C LEU A 6 -0.88 -6.54 0.47
N VAL A 7 -2.13 -6.11 0.35
CA VAL A 7 -2.95 -5.68 1.48
C VAL A 7 -4.14 -6.61 1.54
N ASP A 8 -4.38 -7.24 2.68
CA ASP A 8 -5.52 -8.14 2.84
C ASP A 8 -6.80 -7.39 3.19
N VAL A 9 -6.68 -6.39 4.06
CA VAL A 9 -7.81 -5.59 4.57
C VAL A 9 -7.34 -4.17 4.82
N ILE A 10 -8.19 -3.20 4.48
CA ILE A 10 -8.07 -1.82 4.96
C ILE A 10 -9.04 -1.66 6.12
N ASP A 11 -8.52 -1.37 7.31
CA ASP A 11 -9.33 -1.19 8.51
C ASP A 11 -9.89 0.22 8.62
N THR A 12 -9.06 1.22 8.35
CA THR A 12 -9.47 2.63 8.39
C THR A 12 -8.83 3.41 7.25
N LEU A 13 -9.52 4.40 6.75
CA LEU A 13 -8.99 5.35 5.79
C LEU A 13 -9.66 6.70 6.01
N GLU A 14 -8.88 7.68 6.42
CA GLU A 14 -9.32 9.06 6.64
C GLU A 14 -8.74 9.95 5.55
N VAL A 15 -9.59 10.58 4.77
CA VAL A 15 -9.22 11.43 3.64
C VAL A 15 -8.20 12.47 4.05
N GLY A 16 -7.08 12.51 3.32
CA GLY A 16 -6.02 13.49 3.55
C GLY A 16 -5.19 13.26 4.82
N ASP A 17 -5.38 12.15 5.51
CA ASP A 17 -4.77 11.91 6.80
C ASP A 17 -4.08 10.54 6.89
N ILE A 18 -4.80 9.48 7.23
CA ILE A 18 -4.19 8.21 7.59
C ILE A 18 -4.99 7.03 7.04
N ALA A 19 -4.30 5.95 6.73
CA ALA A 19 -4.91 4.65 6.46
C ALA A 19 -4.21 3.58 7.30
N THR A 20 -4.99 2.60 7.74
CA THR A 20 -4.49 1.40 8.39
C THR A 20 -5.03 0.16 7.72
N GLY A 21 -4.24 -0.90 7.72
CA GLY A 21 -4.63 -2.16 7.11
C GLY A 21 -3.85 -3.32 7.70
N ARG A 22 -4.06 -4.50 7.13
CA ARG A 22 -3.42 -5.73 7.60
C ARG A 22 -2.98 -6.59 6.43
N LYS A 23 -1.91 -7.36 6.67
CA LYS A 23 -1.40 -8.37 5.74
C LYS A 23 -0.84 -9.55 6.52
N THR A 24 -1.16 -10.76 6.07
CA THR A 24 -0.54 -12.01 6.53
C THR A 24 0.03 -12.75 5.32
N TRP A 25 1.31 -13.13 5.39
CA TRP A 25 1.92 -14.00 4.39
C TRP A 25 1.87 -15.43 4.90
N HIS A 26 1.31 -16.33 4.11
CA HIS A 26 1.13 -17.72 4.49
C HIS A 26 2.37 -18.57 4.16
N ALA A 27 2.62 -19.60 4.95
CA ALA A 27 3.82 -20.43 4.83
C ALA A 27 3.96 -21.14 3.48
N GLU A 28 2.85 -21.29 2.74
CA GLU A 28 2.79 -21.97 1.45
C GLU A 28 3.33 -21.10 0.30
N GLU A 29 3.58 -19.82 0.53
CA GLU A 29 4.12 -18.95 -0.53
C GLU A 29 5.54 -19.38 -0.91
N GLU A 30 5.78 -19.50 -2.21
CA GLU A 30 6.99 -20.12 -2.76
C GLU A 30 8.29 -19.42 -2.35
N PHE A 31 8.30 -18.11 -2.20
CA PHE A 31 9.52 -17.37 -1.86
C PHE A 31 10.10 -17.73 -0.50
N PHE A 32 9.32 -18.32 0.41
CA PHE A 32 9.83 -18.76 1.71
C PHE A 32 10.81 -19.93 1.60
N GLN A 33 10.77 -20.70 0.52
CA GLN A 33 11.72 -21.78 0.28
C GLN A 33 13.15 -21.26 0.12
N ASP A 34 13.28 -20.06 -0.45
CA ASP A 34 14.58 -19.42 -0.71
C ASP A 34 14.95 -18.38 0.35
N HIS A 35 13.98 -17.90 1.10
CA HIS A 35 14.18 -16.74 1.99
C HIS A 35 13.68 -16.99 3.42
N PHE A 36 14.28 -17.84 4.26
CA PHE A 36 15.45 -18.67 4.00
C PHE A 36 15.08 -20.14 4.26
N PRO A 37 15.80 -21.13 3.71
CA PRO A 37 15.39 -22.53 3.79
C PRO A 37 15.12 -23.09 5.18
N SER A 38 15.86 -22.68 6.20
CA SER A 38 15.66 -23.14 7.59
C SER A 38 15.04 -22.10 8.50
N PHE A 39 14.84 -20.91 8.00
CA PHE A 39 14.28 -19.79 8.77
C PHE A 39 13.54 -18.85 7.83
N PRO A 40 12.29 -19.20 7.44
CA PRO A 40 11.53 -18.36 6.53
C PRO A 40 11.15 -17.04 7.18
N VAL A 41 11.42 -15.94 6.46
CA VAL A 41 11.05 -14.59 6.85
C VAL A 41 10.48 -13.85 5.66
N VAL A 42 9.53 -12.94 5.92
CA VAL A 42 8.97 -12.08 4.88
C VAL A 42 10.08 -11.15 4.37
N PRO A 43 10.36 -11.14 3.06
CA PRO A 43 11.33 -10.19 2.50
C PRO A 43 10.95 -8.75 2.82
N GLY A 44 11.93 -7.95 3.28
CA GLY A 44 11.68 -6.56 3.62
C GLY A 44 11.10 -5.74 2.48
N VAL A 45 11.49 -6.05 1.25
CA VAL A 45 10.93 -5.38 0.06
C VAL A 45 9.44 -5.61 -0.10
N LEU A 46 8.91 -6.76 0.34
CA LEU A 46 7.46 -7.02 0.33
C LEU A 46 6.74 -6.22 1.41
N LEU A 47 7.36 -5.99 2.56
CA LEU A 47 6.80 -5.08 3.57
C LEU A 47 6.69 -3.66 3.02
N MET A 48 7.74 -3.17 2.35
CA MET A 48 7.73 -1.84 1.72
C MET A 48 6.69 -1.75 0.61
N GLU A 49 6.51 -2.80 -0.19
CA GLU A 49 5.49 -2.83 -1.25
C GLU A 49 4.08 -2.86 -0.67
N ALA A 50 3.82 -3.64 0.36
CA ALA A 50 2.53 -3.66 1.05
C ALA A 50 2.16 -2.27 1.60
N LEU A 51 3.13 -1.61 2.24
CA LEU A 51 2.97 -0.24 2.73
C LEU A 51 2.72 0.75 1.59
N ALA A 52 3.43 0.61 0.47
CA ALA A 52 3.24 1.46 -0.70
C ALA A 52 1.84 1.28 -1.32
N GLN A 53 1.33 0.06 -1.34
CA GLN A 53 -0.02 -0.20 -1.83
C GLN A 53 -1.09 0.44 -0.95
N LEU A 54 -0.96 0.35 0.38
CA LEU A 54 -1.85 1.04 1.31
C LEU A 54 -1.77 2.56 1.13
N ALA A 55 -0.54 3.10 1.06
CA ALA A 55 -0.31 4.53 0.83
C ALA A 55 -0.93 4.99 -0.50
N GLY A 56 -0.80 4.20 -1.55
CA GLY A 56 -1.40 4.46 -2.86
C GLY A 56 -2.92 4.55 -2.80
N LYS A 57 -3.57 3.69 -2.02
CA LYS A 57 -5.03 3.74 -1.82
C LYS A 57 -5.44 5.00 -1.05
N LEU A 58 -4.70 5.34 0.00
CA LEU A 58 -4.92 6.58 0.75
C LEU A 58 -4.81 7.82 -0.15
N ILE A 59 -3.75 7.90 -0.93
CA ILE A 59 -3.50 9.02 -1.85
C ILE A 59 -4.60 9.07 -2.91
N GLY A 60 -4.86 7.96 -3.58
CA GLY A 60 -5.85 7.88 -4.66
C GLY A 60 -7.23 8.31 -4.21
N PHE A 61 -7.70 7.77 -3.09
CA PHE A 61 -9.00 8.14 -2.55
C PHE A 61 -9.05 9.60 -2.08
N SER A 62 -8.00 10.08 -1.41
CA SER A 62 -7.92 11.47 -0.95
C SER A 62 -7.95 12.48 -2.08
N VAL A 63 -7.20 12.23 -3.15
CA VAL A 63 -7.20 13.11 -4.33
C VAL A 63 -8.54 13.07 -5.04
N ARG A 64 -9.14 11.87 -5.18
CA ARG A 64 -10.45 11.74 -5.79
C ARG A 64 -11.51 12.54 -5.04
N GLN A 65 -11.53 12.49 -3.71
CA GLN A 65 -12.46 13.27 -2.90
C GLN A 65 -12.27 14.79 -3.06
N LYS A 66 -11.03 15.23 -3.25
CA LYS A 66 -10.68 16.66 -3.37
C LYS A 66 -10.79 17.20 -4.78
N ARG A 67 -10.42 16.39 -5.79
CA ARG A 67 -10.27 16.84 -7.19
C ARG A 67 -11.18 16.13 -8.18
N GLY A 68 -11.78 15.01 -7.79
CA GLY A 68 -12.70 14.24 -8.62
C GLY A 68 -12.06 13.25 -9.59
N ASP A 69 -10.73 13.20 -9.68
CA ASP A 69 -10.00 12.28 -10.54
C ASP A 69 -9.05 11.37 -9.73
N TRP A 70 -8.64 10.26 -10.33
CA TRP A 70 -7.69 9.33 -9.73
C TRP A 70 -6.27 9.66 -10.20
N PRO A 71 -5.31 9.89 -9.28
CA PRO A 71 -4.00 10.43 -9.65
C PRO A 71 -2.99 9.39 -10.15
N PHE A 72 -3.29 8.09 -10.09
CA PHE A 72 -2.35 7.00 -10.38
C PHE A 72 -1.00 7.20 -9.69
N PRO A 73 -0.95 7.13 -8.34
CA PRO A 73 0.29 7.37 -7.63
C PRO A 73 1.30 6.24 -7.85
N ILE A 74 2.51 6.62 -8.22
CA ILE A 74 3.64 5.72 -8.45
C ILE A 74 4.73 6.02 -7.45
N LEU A 75 5.19 4.99 -6.74
CA LEU A 75 6.31 5.12 -5.81
C LEU A 75 7.57 5.53 -6.56
N SER A 76 8.10 6.69 -6.21
CA SER A 76 9.28 7.28 -6.85
C SER A 76 10.54 7.19 -6.00
N MET A 77 10.40 7.33 -4.67
CA MET A 77 11.54 7.39 -3.78
C MET A 77 11.15 6.92 -2.38
N MET A 78 12.10 6.31 -1.68
CA MET A 78 11.97 6.00 -0.26
C MET A 78 13.16 6.55 0.50
N ASN A 79 12.90 7.12 1.68
CA ASN A 79 13.91 7.65 2.58
C ASN A 79 13.79 6.97 3.95
N GLY A 80 14.92 6.82 4.64
CA GLY A 80 14.93 6.34 6.01
C GLY A 80 14.36 4.94 6.19
N VAL A 81 14.53 4.07 5.21
CA VAL A 81 14.04 2.69 5.27
C VAL A 81 14.78 1.94 6.37
N LYS A 82 14.01 1.38 7.32
CA LYS A 82 14.54 0.59 8.42
C LYS A 82 13.76 -0.68 8.59
N PHE A 83 14.46 -1.79 8.71
CA PHE A 83 13.92 -3.10 9.05
C PHE A 83 14.42 -3.46 10.45
N ARG A 84 13.52 -3.49 11.41
CA ARG A 84 13.90 -3.63 12.82
C ARG A 84 13.75 -5.05 13.35
N LYS A 85 12.84 -5.82 12.78
CA LYS A 85 12.54 -7.20 13.21
C LYS A 85 12.09 -8.03 12.04
N PHE A 86 12.32 -9.34 12.12
CA PHE A 86 11.80 -10.29 11.15
C PHE A 86 10.30 -10.48 11.32
N VAL A 87 9.61 -10.66 10.20
CA VAL A 87 8.23 -11.13 10.16
C VAL A 87 8.24 -12.57 9.63
N ARG A 88 7.64 -13.46 10.40
CA ARG A 88 7.56 -14.88 10.05
C ARG A 88 6.25 -15.20 9.33
N PRO A 89 6.22 -16.29 8.53
CA PRO A 89 4.96 -16.74 7.93
C PRO A 89 3.88 -16.93 8.98
N GLY A 90 2.65 -16.52 8.66
CA GLY A 90 1.49 -16.65 9.55
C GLY A 90 1.33 -15.50 10.55
N GLU A 91 2.32 -14.64 10.72
CA GLU A 91 2.17 -13.49 11.60
C GLU A 91 1.37 -12.38 10.89
N GLU A 92 0.39 -11.82 11.60
CA GLU A 92 -0.38 -10.68 11.08
C GLU A 92 0.41 -9.39 11.25
N VAL A 93 0.58 -8.66 10.14
CA VAL A 93 1.24 -7.37 10.10
C VAL A 93 0.20 -6.27 9.99
N THR A 94 0.24 -5.31 10.90
CA THR A 94 -0.54 -4.08 10.81
C THR A 94 0.24 -3.06 9.99
N LEU A 95 -0.42 -2.51 8.97
CA LEU A 95 0.15 -1.52 8.07
C LEU A 95 -0.43 -0.15 8.39
N GLU A 96 0.42 0.88 8.46
CA GLU A 96 0.00 2.26 8.66
C GLU A 96 0.63 3.18 7.62
N ALA A 97 -0.17 4.06 7.04
CA ALA A 97 0.26 5.09 6.13
C ALA A 97 -0.29 6.44 6.59
N LYS A 98 0.60 7.39 6.86
CA LYS A 98 0.26 8.76 7.29
C LYS A 98 0.65 9.74 6.20
N LEU A 99 -0.32 10.42 5.62
CA LEU A 99 -0.08 11.44 4.61
C LEU A 99 0.54 12.67 5.28
N VAL A 100 1.75 13.04 4.88
CA VAL A 100 2.48 14.18 5.44
C VAL A 100 2.55 15.37 4.49
N SER A 101 2.44 15.13 3.20
CA SER A 101 2.33 16.19 2.19
C SER A 101 1.51 15.71 1.00
N LEU A 102 0.66 16.59 0.50
CA LEU A 102 -0.11 16.35 -0.71
C LEU A 102 -0.05 17.60 -1.57
N ARG A 103 0.58 17.47 -2.73
CA ARG A 103 0.74 18.53 -3.72
C ARG A 103 0.04 18.15 -5.02
N GLU A 104 0.07 19.02 -6.01
CA GLU A 104 -0.60 18.79 -7.29
C GLU A 104 -0.12 17.52 -8.01
N GLU A 105 1.19 17.25 -7.99
CA GLU A 105 1.80 16.15 -8.73
C GLU A 105 2.56 15.14 -7.87
N MET A 106 2.54 15.30 -6.55
CA MET A 106 3.27 14.40 -5.66
C MET A 106 2.67 14.35 -4.26
N ALA A 107 2.99 13.27 -3.54
CA ALA A 107 2.63 13.09 -2.14
C ALA A 107 3.77 12.44 -1.36
N GLY A 108 3.91 12.85 -0.11
CA GLY A 108 4.81 12.20 0.86
C GLY A 108 4.00 11.50 1.93
N VAL A 109 4.40 10.26 2.26
CA VAL A 109 3.71 9.41 3.22
C VAL A 109 4.72 8.79 4.16
N LYS A 110 4.48 8.91 5.47
CA LYS A 110 5.21 8.12 6.46
C LYS A 110 4.52 6.78 6.63
N VAL A 111 5.28 5.70 6.48
CA VAL A 111 4.73 4.35 6.55
C VAL A 111 5.44 3.53 7.62
N ARG A 112 4.69 2.67 8.27
CA ARG A 112 5.26 1.70 9.21
C ARG A 112 4.44 0.43 9.27
N ALA A 113 5.13 -0.68 9.44
CA ALA A 113 4.55 -1.97 9.67
C ALA A 113 4.79 -2.41 11.11
N LYS A 114 3.79 -2.95 11.76
CA LYS A 114 3.86 -3.46 13.12
C LYS A 114 3.47 -4.91 13.18
N CYS A 115 4.12 -5.65 14.05
CA CYS A 115 3.76 -7.02 14.38
C CYS A 115 3.80 -7.18 15.89
N ASN A 116 2.73 -7.72 16.47
CA ASN A 116 2.59 -7.85 17.92
C ASN A 116 2.83 -6.52 18.69
N GLY A 117 2.32 -5.41 18.13
CA GLY A 117 2.42 -4.08 18.73
C GLY A 117 3.79 -3.40 18.59
N ARG A 118 4.74 -4.02 17.89
CA ARG A 118 6.10 -3.49 17.70
C ARG A 118 6.35 -3.12 16.25
N VAL A 119 7.02 -2.00 16.01
CA VAL A 119 7.42 -1.59 14.66
C VAL A 119 8.47 -2.57 14.12
N VAL A 120 8.17 -3.20 12.98
CA VAL A 120 9.08 -4.13 12.30
C VAL A 120 9.76 -3.49 11.10
N ALA A 121 9.10 -2.52 10.47
CA ALA A 121 9.65 -1.77 9.34
C ALA A 121 9.05 -0.36 9.28
N GLN A 122 9.80 0.58 8.75
CA GLN A 122 9.33 1.97 8.57
C GLN A 122 10.10 2.66 7.44
N ALA A 123 9.48 3.67 6.86
CA ALA A 123 10.09 4.51 5.82
C ALA A 123 9.27 5.78 5.60
N GLU A 124 9.83 6.72 4.85
CA GLU A 124 9.08 7.77 4.17
C GLU A 124 9.05 7.41 2.67
N GLN A 125 7.86 7.41 2.08
CA GLN A 125 7.65 7.09 0.68
C GLN A 125 7.14 8.32 -0.06
N ILE A 126 7.72 8.60 -1.22
CA ILE A 126 7.34 9.71 -2.09
C ILE A 126 6.72 9.14 -3.35
N PHE A 127 5.52 9.64 -3.67
CA PHE A 127 4.75 9.22 -4.84
C PHE A 127 4.65 10.37 -5.83
N VAL A 128 4.72 10.06 -7.12
CA VAL A 128 4.45 10.99 -8.20
C VAL A 128 3.17 10.58 -8.92
N PHE A 129 2.43 11.57 -9.42
CA PHE A 129 1.13 11.35 -10.05
C PHE A 129 1.25 11.36 -11.57
N ASN A 130 0.41 10.52 -12.21
CA ASN A 130 0.23 10.52 -13.66
C ASN A 130 1.54 10.32 -14.47
N ALA A 131 2.52 9.63 -13.88
CA ALA A 131 3.77 9.32 -14.55
C ALA A 131 3.64 8.17 -15.56
N VAL A 132 2.56 7.39 -15.50
CA VAL A 132 2.29 6.29 -16.43
C VAL A 132 1.64 6.88 -17.69
N PRO A 133 2.25 6.72 -18.87
CA PRO A 133 1.68 7.21 -20.12
C PRO A 133 0.55 6.29 -20.59
N LEU A 134 -0.66 6.58 -20.18
CA LEU A 134 -1.85 5.88 -20.67
C LEU A 134 -2.22 6.47 -22.03
N GLU A 135 -2.36 5.61 -23.05
CA GLU A 135 -2.51 6.01 -24.44
C GLU A 135 -3.87 6.63 -24.76
N SER A 136 -4.90 6.28 -23.97
CA SER A 136 -6.27 6.76 -24.23
C SER A 136 -7.04 7.05 -22.96
N GLU A 137 -8.08 7.86 -23.09
CA GLU A 137 -9.04 8.08 -22.00
C GLU A 137 -9.76 6.81 -21.60
N ALA A 138 -10.03 5.90 -22.55
CA ALA A 138 -10.63 4.61 -22.25
C ALA A 138 -9.72 3.74 -21.36
N ASP A 139 -8.41 3.73 -21.59
CA ASP A 139 -7.45 3.03 -20.77
C ASP A 139 -7.36 3.64 -19.37
N ARG A 140 -7.39 4.95 -19.29
CA ARG A 140 -7.39 5.69 -18.01
C ARG A 140 -8.61 5.32 -17.17
N LEU A 141 -9.80 5.33 -17.75
CA LEU A 141 -11.05 4.95 -17.07
C LEU A 141 -11.04 3.49 -16.63
N LYS A 142 -10.47 2.61 -17.43
CA LYS A 142 -10.33 1.19 -17.11
C LYS A 142 -9.43 0.97 -15.89
N VAL A 143 -8.27 1.62 -15.84
CA VAL A 143 -7.35 1.52 -14.69
C VAL A 143 -7.98 2.13 -13.44
N GLU A 144 -8.64 3.26 -13.57
CA GLU A 144 -9.38 3.90 -12.47
C GLU A 144 -10.46 2.97 -11.90
N ALA A 145 -11.22 2.28 -12.76
CA ALA A 145 -12.24 1.33 -12.34
C ALA A 145 -11.64 0.14 -11.59
N ILE A 146 -10.49 -0.36 -12.03
CA ILE A 146 -9.77 -1.45 -11.35
C ILE A 146 -9.31 -1.01 -9.95
N GLU A 147 -8.71 0.17 -9.84
CA GLU A 147 -8.25 0.71 -8.55
C GLU A 147 -9.40 0.93 -7.57
N ARG A 148 -10.51 1.43 -8.07
CA ARG A 148 -11.72 1.60 -7.27
C ARG A 148 -12.28 0.26 -6.78
N ALA A 149 -12.33 -0.75 -7.64
CA ALA A 149 -12.79 -2.09 -7.28
C ALA A 149 -11.91 -2.72 -6.19
N TYR A 150 -10.59 -2.56 -6.26
CA TYR A 150 -9.69 -3.02 -5.21
C TYR A 150 -9.95 -2.31 -3.88
N LEU A 151 -10.17 -1.01 -3.91
CA LEU A 151 -10.46 -0.25 -2.70
C LEU A 151 -11.75 -0.74 -2.02
N GLU A 152 -12.80 -0.96 -2.79
CA GLU A 152 -14.08 -1.49 -2.29
C GLU A 152 -13.93 -2.91 -1.74
N GLU A 153 -13.15 -3.77 -2.41
CA GLU A 153 -12.88 -5.13 -1.96
C GLU A 153 -12.14 -5.16 -0.62
N LEU A 154 -11.15 -4.27 -0.43
CA LEU A 154 -10.29 -4.27 0.74
C LEU A 154 -10.88 -3.54 1.94
N TRP A 155 -11.70 -2.54 1.70
CA TRP A 155 -12.22 -1.63 2.74
C TRP A 155 -13.73 -1.75 2.88
N ALA A 156 -14.17 -2.49 3.93
CA ALA A 156 -15.60 -2.77 4.18
C ALA A 156 -16.44 -1.50 4.35
N ASP A 157 -15.87 -0.47 4.98
CA ASP A 157 -16.56 0.81 5.24
C ASP A 157 -16.36 1.83 4.11
N CYS A 158 -15.89 1.38 2.94
CA CYS A 158 -15.68 2.28 1.80
C CYS A 158 -17.00 2.95 1.42
N PRO A 159 -17.05 4.31 1.39
CA PRO A 159 -18.23 5.00 0.89
C PRO A 159 -18.50 4.58 -0.55
N GLU A 160 -19.77 4.31 -0.87
CA GLU A 160 -20.15 4.02 -2.25
C GLU A 160 -19.68 5.17 -3.14
N ALA A 161 -18.96 4.83 -4.22
CA ALA A 161 -18.54 5.83 -5.17
C ALA A 161 -19.78 6.35 -5.92
N GLU A 162 -20.24 7.52 -5.56
CA GLU A 162 -21.21 8.29 -6.36
C GLU A 162 -20.55 8.78 -7.64
#